data_2e65556fcf7c978227bcc5cb178399dd
#
_entry.id   2e65556fcf7c978227bcc5cb178399dd
#
_cell.length_a   1.000
_cell.length_b   1.000
_cell.length_c   1.000
_cell.angle_alpha   90.00
_cell.angle_beta   90.00
_cell.angle_gamma   90.00
#
_symmetry.space_group_name_H-M   'P 1'
#
loop_
_entity.id
_entity.type
_entity.pdbx_description
1 polymer ?
#
loop_
_entity_poly.entity_id
_entity_poly.type
_entity_poly.pdbx_seq_one_letter_code
_entity_poly.pdbx_strand_id
1 'polypeptide(L)'
;MSQYLIRHNEPLEEDELVFLQKKEQRELKQYYRFFRILMFLSFILPFAGTWYSASDGNPDPFTPGKFFAVTGILLSISGFVTWVGYRRGPGKLHYDITHRTKTIEQTHISRKVYMPQNNTYHFYLNSPNMLSIEVNNTDYHRMKEGDEVNIEYTTKAKIYLGYF
;
A
#
# COMPACT_ATOMS: atom_id res chain seq x y z
N MET A 1 -19.24 -10.53 -22.99
CA MET A 1 -18.86 -9.35 -23.79
C MET A 1 -17.70 -8.67 -23.09
N SER A 2 -16.52 -8.59 -23.71
CA SER A 2 -15.38 -7.86 -23.17
C SER A 2 -15.68 -6.36 -23.33
N GLN A 3 -16.09 -5.70 -22.26
CA GLN A 3 -16.21 -4.23 -22.26
C GLN A 3 -14.81 -3.67 -22.42
N TYR A 4 -14.58 -2.94 -23.50
CA TYR A 4 -13.34 -2.18 -23.68
C TYR A 4 -13.33 -1.07 -22.65
N LEU A 5 -12.55 -1.28 -21.58
CA LEU A 5 -12.25 -0.24 -20.60
C LEU A 5 -11.41 0.83 -21.30
N ILE A 6 -11.99 2.00 -21.48
CA ILE A 6 -11.26 3.15 -22.04
C ILE A 6 -10.37 3.70 -20.95
N ARG A 7 -9.07 3.69 -21.18
CA ARG A 7 -8.05 4.24 -20.27
C ARG A 7 -7.16 5.19 -21.02
N HIS A 8 -6.91 6.33 -20.43
CA HIS A 8 -5.89 7.26 -20.92
C HIS A 8 -5.09 7.83 -19.75
N ASN A 9 -3.87 8.26 -20.03
CA ASN A 9 -3.01 8.86 -19.03
C ASN A 9 -3.01 10.35 -19.19
N GLU A 10 -3.09 11.05 -18.06
CA GLU A 10 -3.02 12.50 -17.99
C GLU A 10 -1.94 12.94 -16.99
N PRO A 11 -1.45 14.19 -17.10
CA PRO A 11 -0.56 14.75 -16.10
C PRO A 11 -1.31 14.99 -14.79
N LEU A 12 -0.60 14.80 -13.66
CA LEU A 12 -1.10 15.16 -12.33
C LEU A 12 -1.23 16.68 -12.18
N GLU A 13 -2.28 17.13 -11.54
CA GLU A 13 -2.47 18.53 -11.15
C GLU A 13 -1.58 18.88 -9.93
N GLU A 14 -1.34 20.16 -9.68
CA GLU A 14 -0.42 20.59 -8.62
C GLU A 14 -0.94 20.24 -7.21
N ASP A 15 -2.23 20.36 -6.96
CA ASP A 15 -2.86 19.96 -5.69
C ASP A 15 -2.86 18.45 -5.47
N GLU A 16 -3.09 17.65 -6.50
CA GLU A 16 -2.93 16.20 -6.49
C GLU A 16 -1.48 15.79 -6.14
N LEU A 17 -0.50 16.50 -6.74
CA LEU A 17 0.92 16.31 -6.48
C LEU A 17 1.26 16.57 -5.00
N VAL A 18 0.78 17.68 -4.44
CA VAL A 18 0.98 18.02 -3.02
C VAL A 18 0.34 16.97 -2.11
N PHE A 19 -0.85 16.48 -2.45
CA PHE A 19 -1.51 15.40 -1.72
C PHE A 19 -0.68 14.11 -1.74
N LEU A 20 -0.21 13.69 -2.93
CA LEU A 20 0.58 12.48 -3.10
C LEU A 20 1.95 12.56 -2.40
N GLN A 21 2.62 13.71 -2.44
CA GLN A 21 3.88 13.94 -1.70
C GLN A 21 3.70 13.81 -0.18
N LYS A 22 2.62 14.38 0.37
CA LYS A 22 2.31 14.21 1.80
C LYS A 22 2.02 12.75 2.15
N LYS A 23 1.33 12.03 1.26
CA LYS A 23 1.07 10.61 1.42
C LYS A 23 2.36 9.79 1.37
N GLU A 24 3.24 10.04 0.39
CA GLU A 24 4.55 9.42 0.27
C GLU A 24 5.38 9.59 1.55
N GLN A 25 5.47 10.81 2.09
CA GLN A 25 6.19 11.08 3.34
C GLN A 25 5.64 10.26 4.52
N ARG A 26 4.31 10.11 4.63
CA ARG A 26 3.69 9.28 5.67
C ARG A 26 4.01 7.80 5.49
N GLU A 27 3.90 7.29 4.28
CA GLU A 27 4.21 5.89 3.95
C GLU A 27 5.69 5.58 4.18
N LEU A 28 6.60 6.46 3.77
CA LEU A 28 8.05 6.33 4.04
C LEU A 28 8.34 6.34 5.54
N LYS A 29 7.70 7.22 6.32
CA LYS A 29 7.88 7.25 7.77
C LYS A 29 7.42 5.95 8.44
N GLN A 30 6.29 5.38 8.02
CA GLN A 30 5.82 4.08 8.52
C GLN A 30 6.75 2.95 8.09
N TYR A 31 7.19 2.96 6.84
CA TYR A 31 8.14 2.00 6.29
C TYR A 31 9.46 1.99 7.07
N TYR A 32 10.09 3.15 7.32
CA TYR A 32 11.32 3.24 8.11
C TYR A 32 11.12 2.84 9.56
N ARG A 33 9.94 3.09 10.15
CA ARG A 33 9.61 2.60 11.49
C ARG A 33 9.60 1.07 11.51
N PHE A 34 8.92 0.45 10.57
CA PHE A 34 8.86 -1.01 10.44
C PHE A 34 10.24 -1.63 10.21
N PHE A 35 11.02 -1.05 9.30
CA PHE A 35 12.40 -1.47 9.06
C PHE A 35 13.25 -1.44 10.33
N ARG A 36 13.16 -0.37 11.11
CA ARG A 36 13.91 -0.23 12.37
C ARG A 36 13.52 -1.33 13.36
N ILE A 37 12.23 -1.65 13.48
CA ILE A 37 11.76 -2.75 14.36
C ILE A 37 12.35 -4.08 13.91
N LEU A 38 12.33 -4.40 12.62
CA LEU A 38 12.90 -5.64 12.09
C LEU A 38 14.40 -5.74 12.35
N MET A 39 15.14 -4.64 12.18
CA MET A 39 16.57 -4.57 12.49
C MET A 39 16.83 -4.88 13.95
N PHE A 40 16.09 -4.24 14.87
CA PHE A 40 16.21 -4.53 16.31
C PHE A 40 15.91 -5.99 16.64
N LEU A 41 14.84 -6.53 16.11
CA LEU A 41 14.47 -7.94 16.33
C LEU A 41 15.54 -8.89 15.80
N SER A 42 16.20 -8.59 14.69
CA SER A 42 17.27 -9.42 14.13
C SER A 42 18.48 -9.54 15.06
N PHE A 43 18.71 -8.59 15.97
CA PHE A 43 19.73 -8.66 17.00
C PHE A 43 19.22 -9.27 18.32
N ILE A 44 18.00 -8.94 18.73
CA ILE A 44 17.44 -9.39 20.01
C ILE A 44 17.11 -10.89 19.99
N LEU A 45 16.54 -11.40 18.90
CA LEU A 45 16.11 -12.82 18.83
C LEU A 45 17.25 -13.82 19.00
N PRO A 46 18.43 -13.67 18.36
CA PRO A 46 19.55 -14.57 18.61
C PRO A 46 20.06 -14.48 20.05
N PHE A 47 20.05 -13.28 20.65
CA PHE A 47 20.43 -13.09 22.04
C PHE A 47 19.45 -13.76 23.01
N ALA A 48 18.14 -13.61 22.78
CA ALA A 48 17.11 -14.28 23.57
C ALA A 48 17.19 -15.81 23.44
N GLY A 49 17.49 -16.32 22.24
CA GLY A 49 17.69 -17.74 21.98
C GLY A 49 18.89 -18.31 22.73
N THR A 50 20.02 -17.57 22.82
CA THR A 50 21.18 -18.00 23.62
C THR A 50 20.89 -17.97 25.10
N TRP A 51 20.14 -16.97 25.57
CA TRP A 51 19.70 -16.89 26.97
C TRP A 51 18.82 -18.08 27.36
N TYR A 52 17.85 -18.42 26.51
CA TYR A 52 16.98 -19.59 26.73
C TYR A 52 17.78 -20.91 26.78
N SER A 53 18.72 -21.08 25.84
CA SER A 53 19.60 -22.26 25.81
C SER A 53 20.48 -22.38 27.06
N ALA A 54 20.90 -21.24 27.65
CA ALA A 54 21.63 -21.23 28.93
C ALA A 54 20.74 -21.68 30.10
N SER A 55 19.45 -21.29 30.10
CA SER A 55 18.48 -21.65 31.12
C SER A 55 18.17 -23.16 31.11
N ASP A 56 18.25 -23.81 29.94
CA ASP A 56 18.01 -25.24 29.72
C ASP A 56 19.22 -26.14 30.10
N GLY A 57 20.26 -25.53 30.72
CA GLY A 57 21.43 -26.26 31.22
C GLY A 57 22.47 -26.66 30.18
N ASN A 58 22.44 -26.05 29.02
CA ASN A 58 23.47 -26.23 27.99
C ASN A 58 24.79 -25.61 28.49
N PRO A 59 25.90 -26.39 28.57
CA PRO A 59 27.17 -25.93 29.13
C PRO A 59 27.83 -24.84 28.21
N ASP A 60 27.46 -24.76 26.94
CA ASP A 60 28.05 -23.84 25.98
C ASP A 60 26.96 -23.06 25.21
N PRO A 61 26.14 -22.22 25.88
CA PRO A 61 24.96 -21.60 25.33
C PRO A 61 25.28 -20.55 24.27
N PHE A 62 26.45 -19.90 24.40
CA PHE A 62 26.89 -18.82 23.51
C PHE A 62 28.11 -19.22 22.69
N THR A 63 27.89 -19.45 21.41
CA THR A 63 28.96 -19.62 20.42
C THR A 63 28.96 -18.43 19.49
N PRO A 64 29.99 -17.55 19.47
CA PRO A 64 30.02 -16.35 18.65
C PRO A 64 29.71 -16.61 17.16
N GLY A 65 30.27 -17.68 16.63
CA GLY A 65 30.01 -18.08 15.23
C GLY A 65 28.53 -18.36 14.93
N LYS A 66 27.83 -19.10 15.80
CA LYS A 66 26.39 -19.36 15.67
C LYS A 66 25.58 -18.07 15.79
N PHE A 67 25.92 -17.22 16.75
CA PHE A 67 25.25 -15.94 16.96
C PHE A 67 25.32 -15.07 15.69
N PHE A 68 26.54 -14.87 15.15
CA PHE A 68 26.71 -14.06 13.95
C PHE A 68 26.05 -14.68 12.72
N ALA A 69 26.10 -16.01 12.58
CA ALA A 69 25.42 -16.70 11.49
C ALA A 69 23.90 -16.49 11.51
N VAL A 70 23.26 -16.70 12.68
CA VAL A 70 21.81 -16.51 12.84
C VAL A 70 21.42 -15.05 12.64
N THR A 71 22.19 -14.12 13.23
CA THR A 71 21.97 -12.67 13.05
C THR A 71 22.08 -12.28 11.58
N GLY A 72 23.10 -12.77 10.86
CA GLY A 72 23.31 -12.51 9.45
C GLY A 72 22.15 -13.01 8.57
N ILE A 73 21.64 -14.21 8.86
CA ILE A 73 20.46 -14.75 8.17
C ILE A 73 19.24 -13.88 8.43
N LEU A 74 18.96 -13.51 9.69
CA LEU A 74 17.81 -12.66 10.02
C LEU A 74 17.90 -11.27 9.40
N LEU A 75 19.09 -10.66 9.37
CA LEU A 75 19.31 -9.39 8.69
C LEU A 75 19.08 -9.49 7.18
N SER A 76 19.52 -10.58 6.56
CA SER A 76 19.31 -10.82 5.13
C SER A 76 17.82 -10.96 4.80
N ILE A 77 17.09 -11.73 5.61
CA ILE A 77 15.63 -11.89 5.46
C ILE A 77 14.93 -10.53 5.68
N SER A 78 15.29 -9.81 6.74
CA SER A 78 14.72 -8.49 7.04
C SER A 78 14.96 -7.49 5.92
N GLY A 79 16.17 -7.47 5.37
CA GLY A 79 16.55 -6.64 4.23
C GLY A 79 15.75 -6.98 2.96
N PHE A 80 15.60 -8.28 2.69
CA PHE A 80 14.81 -8.75 1.54
C PHE A 80 13.34 -8.38 1.65
N VAL A 81 12.72 -8.67 2.80
CA VAL A 81 11.30 -8.33 3.06
C VAL A 81 11.08 -6.82 2.92
N THR A 82 11.99 -6.03 3.47
CA THR A 82 11.92 -4.57 3.40
C THR A 82 12.08 -4.08 1.95
N TRP A 83 13.02 -4.62 1.20
CA TRP A 83 13.20 -4.25 -0.21
C TRP A 83 11.97 -4.58 -1.06
N VAL A 84 11.36 -5.76 -0.86
CA VAL A 84 10.10 -6.13 -1.55
C VAL A 84 8.96 -5.19 -1.15
N GLY A 85 8.85 -4.86 0.15
CA GLY A 85 7.85 -3.93 0.66
C GLY A 85 7.98 -2.53 0.04
N TYR A 86 9.20 -2.01 -0.07
CA TYR A 86 9.46 -0.73 -0.74
C TYR A 86 9.01 -0.75 -2.20
N ARG A 87 9.41 -1.78 -2.96
CA ARG A 87 9.03 -1.89 -4.38
C ARG A 87 7.52 -2.02 -4.62
N ARG A 88 6.80 -2.65 -3.70
CA ARG A 88 5.34 -2.86 -3.83
C ARG A 88 4.50 -1.66 -3.38
N GLY A 89 5.00 -0.85 -2.47
CA GLY A 89 4.30 0.30 -1.89
C GLY A 89 4.96 1.64 -2.27
N PRO A 90 5.79 2.22 -1.40
CA PRO A 90 6.32 3.57 -1.59
C PRO A 90 7.04 3.79 -2.92
N GLY A 91 7.72 2.76 -3.45
CA GLY A 91 8.45 2.87 -4.72
C GLY A 91 7.54 3.10 -5.93
N LYS A 92 6.31 2.55 -5.92
CA LYS A 92 5.33 2.81 -6.98
C LYS A 92 4.78 4.24 -6.91
N LEU A 93 4.51 4.71 -5.69
CA LEU A 93 4.04 6.07 -5.46
C LEU A 93 5.10 7.09 -5.86
N HIS A 94 6.35 6.85 -5.48
CA HIS A 94 7.48 7.68 -5.89
C HIS A 94 7.61 7.77 -7.42
N TYR A 95 7.43 6.65 -8.12
CA TYR A 95 7.42 6.63 -9.58
C TYR A 95 6.33 7.54 -10.17
N ASP A 96 5.09 7.43 -9.67
CA ASP A 96 3.97 8.22 -10.19
C ASP A 96 4.16 9.73 -9.94
N ILE A 97 4.69 10.12 -8.78
CA ILE A 97 5.03 11.50 -8.44
C ILE A 97 6.12 12.03 -9.38
N THR A 98 7.18 11.24 -9.62
CA THR A 98 8.31 11.65 -10.46
C THR A 98 7.91 11.84 -11.91
N HIS A 99 7.06 10.95 -12.44
CA HIS A 99 6.58 11.01 -13.82
C HIS A 99 5.34 11.85 -14.00
N ARG A 100 4.75 12.34 -12.90
CA ARG A 100 3.54 13.19 -12.90
C ARG A 100 2.39 12.59 -13.70
N THR A 101 2.13 11.28 -13.56
CA THR A 101 1.12 10.57 -14.37
C THR A 101 -0.03 10.05 -13.53
N LYS A 102 -1.26 10.34 -13.97
CA LYS A 102 -2.49 9.71 -13.50
C LYS A 102 -3.17 8.97 -14.66
N THR A 103 -4.01 8.01 -14.32
CA THR A 103 -4.83 7.26 -15.27
C THR A 103 -6.28 7.60 -15.02
N ILE A 104 -6.98 7.98 -16.06
CA ILE A 104 -8.44 8.11 -16.09
C ILE A 104 -9.00 6.83 -16.72
N GLU A 105 -9.94 6.21 -16.03
CA GLU A 105 -10.61 5.00 -16.47
C GLU A 105 -12.12 5.22 -16.49
N GLN A 106 -12.73 5.02 -17.67
CA GLN A 106 -14.17 5.03 -17.82
C GLN A 106 -14.71 3.65 -17.41
N THR A 107 -15.64 3.62 -16.47
CA THR A 107 -16.24 2.39 -15.95
C THR A 107 -17.73 2.58 -15.67
N HIS A 108 -18.41 1.53 -15.23
CA HIS A 108 -19.83 1.58 -14.91
C HIS A 108 -20.07 1.26 -13.44
N ILE A 109 -21.12 1.87 -12.88
CA ILE A 109 -21.59 1.59 -11.53
C ILE A 109 -22.28 0.22 -11.54
N SER A 110 -21.69 -0.76 -10.87
CA SER A 110 -22.26 -2.10 -10.78
C SER A 110 -23.29 -2.21 -9.65
N ARG A 111 -23.10 -1.48 -8.57
CA ARG A 111 -24.00 -1.47 -7.40
C ARG A 111 -23.77 -0.21 -6.56
N LYS A 112 -24.84 0.24 -5.91
CA LYS A 112 -24.83 1.36 -4.96
C LYS A 112 -25.03 0.83 -3.55
N VAL A 113 -24.21 1.30 -2.59
CA VAL A 113 -24.31 0.89 -1.19
C VAL A 113 -24.21 2.10 -0.28
N TYR A 114 -25.15 2.20 0.65
CA TYR A 114 -25.07 3.11 1.79
C TYR A 114 -24.58 2.36 3.02
N MET A 115 -23.57 2.88 3.70
CA MET A 115 -23.00 2.33 4.93
C MET A 115 -23.45 3.16 6.15
N PRO A 116 -24.49 2.71 6.89
CA PRO A 116 -25.05 3.49 8.00
C PRO A 116 -24.04 3.74 9.14
N GLN A 117 -23.10 2.83 9.34
CA GLN A 117 -22.11 2.89 10.42
C GLN A 117 -21.22 4.14 10.34
N ASN A 118 -20.85 4.53 9.12
CA ASN A 118 -19.96 5.66 8.85
C ASN A 118 -20.68 6.83 8.16
N ASN A 119 -21.99 6.67 7.86
CA ASN A 119 -22.78 7.61 7.07
C ASN A 119 -22.11 7.93 5.71
N THR A 120 -21.59 6.92 5.03
CA THR A 120 -20.90 7.04 3.75
C THR A 120 -21.65 6.34 2.63
N TYR A 121 -21.53 6.90 1.42
CA TYR A 121 -22.13 6.40 0.21
C TYR A 121 -21.05 5.85 -0.72
N HIS A 122 -21.28 4.67 -1.28
CA HIS A 122 -20.28 3.99 -2.12
C HIS A 122 -20.88 3.53 -3.43
N PHE A 123 -20.13 3.73 -4.51
CA PHE A 123 -20.35 3.05 -5.78
C PHE A 123 -19.38 1.88 -5.91
N TYR A 124 -19.91 0.71 -6.17
CA TYR A 124 -19.12 -0.43 -6.62
C TYR A 124 -19.00 -0.34 -8.14
N LEU A 125 -17.80 -0.57 -8.65
CA LEU A 125 -17.44 -0.32 -10.03
C LEU A 125 -17.08 -1.63 -10.74
N ASN A 126 -17.33 -1.65 -12.04
CA ASN A 126 -16.90 -2.76 -12.91
C ASN A 126 -15.44 -2.50 -13.40
N SER A 127 -14.53 -2.28 -12.46
CA SER A 127 -13.12 -1.99 -12.72
C SER A 127 -12.22 -3.01 -12.02
N PRO A 128 -11.16 -3.52 -12.69
CA PRO A 128 -10.20 -4.43 -12.07
C PRO A 128 -9.24 -3.70 -11.10
N ASN A 129 -9.13 -2.38 -11.17
CA ASN A 129 -8.21 -1.60 -10.35
C ASN A 129 -8.88 -0.96 -9.13
N MET A 130 -10.16 -0.59 -9.26
CA MET A 130 -10.96 0.07 -8.23
C MET A 130 -12.29 -0.64 -8.09
N LEU A 131 -12.48 -1.39 -7.00
CA LEU A 131 -13.72 -2.11 -6.75
C LEU A 131 -14.83 -1.21 -6.23
N SER A 132 -14.49 -0.18 -5.46
CA SER A 132 -15.45 0.78 -4.92
C SER A 132 -14.80 2.14 -4.68
N ILE A 133 -15.63 3.18 -4.79
CA ILE A 133 -15.29 4.56 -4.46
C ILE A 133 -16.32 5.13 -3.49
N GLU A 134 -15.87 6.00 -2.61
CA GLU A 134 -16.76 6.81 -1.78
C GLU A 134 -17.22 8.04 -2.59
N VAL A 135 -18.51 8.34 -2.51
CA VAL A 135 -19.15 9.41 -3.27
C VAL A 135 -19.96 10.31 -2.37
N ASN A 136 -20.23 11.51 -2.81
CA ASN A 136 -21.10 12.42 -2.07
C ASN A 136 -22.58 11.99 -2.15
N ASN A 137 -23.37 12.48 -1.21
CA ASN A 137 -24.81 12.18 -1.12
C ASN A 137 -25.57 12.60 -2.40
N THR A 138 -25.22 13.73 -2.98
CA THR A 138 -25.90 14.28 -4.17
C THR A 138 -25.70 13.34 -5.36
N ASP A 139 -24.47 12.93 -5.64
CA ASP A 139 -24.16 12.04 -6.76
C ASP A 139 -24.72 10.64 -6.52
N TYR A 140 -24.72 10.16 -5.26
CA TYR A 140 -25.33 8.89 -4.92
C TYR A 140 -26.82 8.83 -5.28
N HIS A 141 -27.58 9.91 -5.09
CA HIS A 141 -28.98 9.95 -5.45
C HIS A 141 -29.24 10.25 -6.94
N ARG A 142 -28.34 11.00 -7.58
CA ARG A 142 -28.43 11.40 -8.98
C ARG A 142 -28.12 10.25 -9.94
N MET A 143 -27.04 9.51 -9.69
CA MET A 143 -26.55 8.44 -10.55
C MET A 143 -27.24 7.11 -10.23
N LYS A 144 -27.36 6.25 -11.23
CA LYS A 144 -28.00 4.91 -11.14
C LYS A 144 -26.99 3.80 -11.39
N GLU A 145 -27.37 2.58 -11.03
CA GLU A 145 -26.63 1.39 -11.42
C GLU A 145 -26.67 1.26 -12.95
N GLY A 146 -25.52 0.98 -13.55
CA GLY A 146 -25.30 0.96 -14.99
C GLY A 146 -24.80 2.27 -15.59
N ASP A 147 -24.90 3.41 -14.87
CA ASP A 147 -24.37 4.69 -15.34
C ASP A 147 -22.84 4.64 -15.47
N GLU A 148 -22.33 5.40 -16.43
CA GLU A 148 -20.91 5.59 -16.64
C GLU A 148 -20.33 6.59 -15.64
N VAL A 149 -19.11 6.32 -15.19
CA VAL A 149 -18.33 7.19 -14.31
C VAL A 149 -16.86 7.11 -14.70
N ASN A 150 -16.21 8.26 -14.75
CA ASN A 150 -14.78 8.34 -14.92
C ASN A 150 -14.11 8.36 -13.54
N ILE A 151 -13.15 7.49 -13.34
CA ILE A 151 -12.35 7.44 -12.10
C ILE A 151 -10.91 7.80 -12.38
N GLU A 152 -10.33 8.57 -11.49
CA GLU A 152 -8.94 8.99 -11.55
C GLU A 152 -8.12 8.29 -10.48
N TYR A 153 -6.97 7.77 -10.87
CA TYR A 153 -6.03 7.15 -9.95
C TYR A 153 -4.59 7.21 -10.47
N THR A 154 -3.62 7.11 -9.57
CA THR A 154 -2.21 7.08 -9.94
C THR A 154 -1.87 5.83 -10.75
N THR A 155 -1.04 5.95 -11.79
CA THR A 155 -0.82 4.92 -12.81
C THR A 155 -0.23 3.62 -12.25
N LYS A 156 0.75 3.68 -11.35
CA LYS A 156 1.44 2.51 -10.78
C LYS A 156 0.95 2.13 -9.38
N ALA A 157 0.77 3.12 -8.50
CA ALA A 157 0.36 2.91 -7.12
C ALA A 157 -1.14 2.63 -6.97
N LYS A 158 -1.95 2.99 -7.99
CA LYS A 158 -3.42 2.83 -7.99
C LYS A 158 -4.10 3.55 -6.83
N ILE A 159 -3.58 4.71 -6.45
CA ILE A 159 -4.18 5.55 -5.43
C ILE A 159 -5.30 6.35 -6.07
N TYR A 160 -6.48 6.24 -5.50
CA TYR A 160 -7.65 7.01 -5.92
C TYR A 160 -7.41 8.51 -5.71
N LEU A 161 -7.77 9.31 -6.72
CA LEU A 161 -7.65 10.76 -6.74
C LEU A 161 -9.02 11.44 -6.78
N GLY A 162 -9.93 10.93 -7.63
CA GLY A 162 -11.24 11.52 -7.80
C GLY A 162 -12.12 10.76 -8.78
N TYR A 163 -13.34 11.29 -9.01
CA TYR A 163 -14.28 10.84 -10.04
C TYR A 163 -15.03 12.05 -10.62
N PHE A 164 -15.55 11.90 -11.84
CA PHE A 164 -16.41 12.87 -12.49
C PHE A 164 -17.34 12.22 -13.53
#